data_75b046adc2cb006cb293195146bd04bf
#
_entry.id   75b046adc2cb006cb293195146bd04bf
#
_cell.length_a   1.000
_cell.length_b   1.000
_cell.length_c   1.000
_cell.angle_alpha   90.00
_cell.angle_beta   90.00
_cell.angle_gamma   90.00
#
_symmetry.space_group_name_H-M   'P 1'
#
loop_
_entity.id
_entity.type
_entity.pdbx_description
1 polymer ?
#
loop_
_entity_poly.entity_id
_entity_poly.type
_entity_poly.pdbx_seq_one_letter_code
_entity_poly.pdbx_strand_id
1 'polypeptide(L)'
;MILPMIEAGFRARAPSRKGEPMAATDTADKAENRAVELEIGGKSRVFDIDNPELPKWIDDAAFSSDDYPYKKKLDDDEYLETLEKLQVELVKVQLWQQKTGKRMMALFEGRDAAGKGGAIHATMDNLNPRWARVVALTKPTETERGQWYFQRYVATMPTAGEFVLFDRSWYNRAGVEPVMGFCTPEEHKQFLKQAPRFEKMIVHEGIQFFKFWINIGREMQLKRFHDRRHDPLKIWKLSPMDIAALNKWDDYTAKRDEMLKETHTDHAPWTVVRGNDKRRARLNLIRHILSSLDYEGKDKGAIGEVDDKIIGSGPGFLK
;
A
#
# COMPACT_ATOMS: atom_id res chain seq x y z
N MET A 1 -34.34 52.54 -23.64
CA MET A 1 -33.80 53.59 -22.74
C MET A 1 -32.37 53.21 -22.43
N ILE A 2 -31.45 54.06 -22.95
CA ILE A 2 -30.05 53.81 -23.30
C ILE A 2 -29.16 54.00 -22.07
N LEU A 3 -28.13 53.14 -21.96
CA LEU A 3 -26.99 53.23 -21.02
C LEU A 3 -26.26 54.60 -21.09
N PRO A 4 -25.39 54.88 -20.10
CA PRO A 4 -24.02 55.07 -20.52
C PRO A 4 -22.96 54.27 -19.73
N MET A 5 -21.92 53.86 -20.48
CA MET A 5 -20.62 53.36 -20.04
C MET A 5 -19.85 54.40 -19.23
N ILE A 6 -19.17 53.93 -18.18
CA ILE A 6 -18.09 54.70 -17.55
C ILE A 6 -16.80 53.85 -17.64
N GLU A 7 -15.89 54.29 -18.49
CA GLU A 7 -14.49 53.88 -18.48
C GLU A 7 -13.79 54.53 -17.29
N ALA A 8 -13.13 53.75 -16.46
CA ALA A 8 -12.15 54.20 -15.50
C ALA A 8 -10.84 53.45 -15.70
N GLY A 9 -9.88 54.12 -16.36
CA GLY A 9 -8.53 53.61 -16.54
C GLY A 9 -7.77 53.50 -15.20
N PHE A 10 -7.28 52.33 -14.89
CA PHE A 10 -6.31 52.11 -13.81
C PHE A 10 -4.93 51.89 -14.41
N ARG A 11 -4.07 52.91 -14.32
CA ARG A 11 -2.63 52.79 -14.56
C ARG A 11 -2.00 52.09 -13.36
N ALA A 12 -1.55 50.87 -13.54
CA ALA A 12 -0.74 50.17 -12.57
C ALA A 12 0.71 50.70 -12.60
N ARG A 13 1.16 51.26 -11.49
CA ARG A 13 2.58 51.53 -11.21
C ARG A 13 3.17 50.29 -10.59
N ALA A 14 4.16 49.67 -11.21
CA ALA A 14 4.99 48.62 -10.64
C ALA A 14 5.96 49.19 -9.58
N PRO A 15 6.08 48.59 -8.40
CA PRO A 15 7.19 48.89 -7.51
C PRO A 15 8.40 48.01 -7.85
N SER A 16 9.51 48.64 -8.21
CA SER A 16 10.83 48.03 -8.27
C SER A 16 11.26 47.59 -6.87
N ARG A 17 11.31 46.29 -6.60
CA ARG A 17 12.04 45.73 -5.45
C ARG A 17 13.34 45.15 -5.96
N LYS A 18 14.44 45.80 -5.56
CA LYS A 18 15.79 45.26 -5.62
C LYS A 18 15.82 43.95 -4.84
N GLY A 19 16.19 42.85 -5.50
CA GLY A 19 16.39 41.56 -4.87
C GLY A 19 17.61 41.62 -3.95
N GLU A 20 17.40 41.43 -2.68
CA GLU A 20 18.44 40.95 -1.78
C GLU A 20 18.61 39.43 -2.05
N PRO A 21 19.84 38.89 -2.09
CA PRO A 21 20.04 37.45 -2.24
C PRO A 21 19.51 36.77 -1.00
N MET A 22 18.55 35.87 -1.20
CA MET A 22 18.14 34.92 -0.16
C MET A 22 19.39 34.16 0.30
N ALA A 23 19.78 34.38 1.55
CA ALA A 23 20.77 33.57 2.21
C ALA A 23 20.32 32.11 2.14
N ALA A 24 21.10 31.31 1.46
CA ALA A 24 20.99 29.85 1.54
C ALA A 24 21.20 29.53 3.04
N THR A 25 20.15 29.16 3.73
CA THR A 25 20.26 28.52 5.03
C THR A 25 20.86 27.16 4.78
N ASP A 26 22.17 27.12 4.95
CA ASP A 26 22.98 25.91 5.05
C ASP A 26 22.59 25.20 6.36
N THR A 27 21.43 24.53 6.33
CA THR A 27 21.13 23.49 7.29
C THR A 27 21.95 22.28 6.86
N ALA A 28 23.25 22.32 7.19
CA ALA A 28 24.05 21.13 7.32
C ALA A 28 23.28 20.21 8.28
N ASP A 29 22.55 19.27 7.69
CA ASP A 29 21.85 18.19 8.37
C ASP A 29 22.93 17.47 9.20
N LYS A 30 22.97 17.77 10.51
CA LYS A 30 23.83 17.03 11.43
C LYS A 30 23.44 15.59 11.22
N ALA A 31 24.35 14.79 10.71
CA ALA A 31 24.19 13.36 10.56
C ALA A 31 23.88 12.79 11.95
N GLU A 32 22.58 12.78 12.32
CA GLU A 32 22.12 12.02 13.48
C GLU A 32 22.49 10.58 13.19
N ASN A 33 23.23 9.98 14.11
CA ASN A 33 23.61 8.58 14.04
C ASN A 33 22.31 7.74 13.90
N ARG A 34 22.02 7.28 12.69
CA ARG A 34 20.81 6.50 12.37
C ARG A 34 21.01 5.00 12.62
N ALA A 35 22.11 4.65 13.26
CA ALA A 35 22.34 3.29 13.72
C ALA A 35 21.33 2.95 14.82
N VAL A 36 20.61 1.86 14.66
CA VAL A 36 19.65 1.36 15.62
C VAL A 36 20.07 -0.03 16.10
N GLU A 37 19.90 -0.27 17.39
CA GLU A 37 20.08 -1.58 17.97
C GLU A 37 18.77 -2.36 17.89
N LEU A 38 18.81 -3.55 17.31
CA LEU A 38 17.66 -4.38 17.02
C LEU A 38 17.81 -5.75 17.68
N GLU A 39 16.81 -6.17 18.43
CA GLU A 39 16.70 -7.55 18.91
C GLU A 39 16.13 -8.45 17.84
N ILE A 40 16.95 -9.38 17.29
CA ILE A 40 16.55 -10.30 16.22
C ILE A 40 17.01 -11.71 16.55
N GLY A 41 16.08 -12.63 16.71
CA GLY A 41 16.36 -14.02 17.05
C GLY A 41 17.09 -14.17 18.41
N GLY A 42 16.75 -13.31 19.38
CA GLY A 42 17.37 -13.29 20.72
C GLY A 42 18.81 -12.76 20.74
N LYS A 43 19.24 -12.05 19.70
CA LYS A 43 20.56 -11.40 19.61
C LYS A 43 20.40 -9.92 19.32
N SER A 44 21.11 -9.08 20.09
CA SER A 44 21.25 -7.67 19.77
C SER A 44 22.16 -7.49 18.53
N ARG A 45 21.68 -6.69 17.56
CA ARG A 45 22.36 -6.43 16.29
C ARG A 45 22.24 -4.94 15.96
N VAL A 46 23.33 -4.34 15.53
CA VAL A 46 23.32 -2.95 15.06
C VAL A 46 23.00 -2.93 13.57
N PHE A 47 22.07 -2.07 13.19
CA PHE A 47 21.74 -1.76 11.81
C PHE A 47 21.87 -0.25 11.58
N ASP A 48 22.78 0.13 10.72
CA ASP A 48 22.95 1.51 10.26
C ASP A 48 22.48 1.59 8.80
N ILE A 49 21.38 2.29 8.59
CA ILE A 49 20.77 2.44 7.26
C ILE A 49 21.62 3.30 6.32
N ASP A 50 22.51 4.16 6.86
CA ASP A 50 23.37 5.05 6.09
C ASP A 50 24.71 4.37 5.71
N ASN A 51 25.03 3.22 6.31
CA ASN A 51 26.20 2.44 5.88
C ASN A 51 25.97 1.90 4.47
N PRO A 52 26.86 2.17 3.48
CA PRO A 52 26.71 1.67 2.13
C PRO A 52 26.75 0.14 2.00
N GLU A 53 27.38 -0.55 2.97
CA GLU A 53 27.45 -2.00 3.02
C GLU A 53 26.29 -2.59 3.82
N LEU A 54 25.44 -3.39 3.15
CA LEU A 54 24.38 -4.14 3.84
C LEU A 54 25.02 -5.19 4.77
N PRO A 55 24.65 -5.23 6.06
CA PRO A 55 25.14 -6.27 6.97
C PRO A 55 24.86 -7.69 6.43
N LYS A 56 25.87 -8.55 6.41
CA LYS A 56 25.77 -9.91 5.88
C LYS A 56 24.66 -10.72 6.51
N TRP A 57 24.41 -10.56 7.83
CA TRP A 57 23.35 -11.25 8.53
C TRP A 57 21.94 -10.90 8.01
N ILE A 58 21.77 -9.68 7.44
CA ILE A 58 20.52 -9.30 6.78
C ILE A 58 20.45 -9.96 5.39
N ASP A 59 21.52 -9.86 4.60
CA ASP A 59 21.51 -10.36 3.23
C ASP A 59 21.27 -11.87 3.17
N ASP A 60 21.94 -12.62 4.02
CA ASP A 60 21.83 -14.09 4.11
C ASP A 60 20.41 -14.53 4.56
N ALA A 61 19.77 -13.80 5.48
CA ALA A 61 18.49 -14.20 6.04
C ALA A 61 17.27 -13.59 5.31
N ALA A 62 17.42 -12.47 4.61
CA ALA A 62 16.30 -11.68 4.10
C ALA A 62 15.30 -12.48 3.27
N PHE A 63 15.77 -13.30 2.33
CA PHE A 63 14.86 -14.01 1.43
C PHE A 63 14.05 -15.10 2.15
N SER A 64 14.67 -15.82 3.09
CA SER A 64 14.06 -16.90 3.86
C SER A 64 13.35 -16.43 5.13
N SER A 65 13.43 -15.15 5.49
CA SER A 65 12.84 -14.62 6.71
C SER A 65 11.32 -14.82 6.75
N ASP A 66 10.77 -14.95 7.98
CA ASP A 66 9.36 -15.23 8.22
C ASP A 66 8.87 -16.53 7.56
N ASP A 67 9.72 -17.58 7.62
CA ASP A 67 9.45 -18.93 7.10
C ASP A 67 9.00 -18.92 5.63
N TYR A 68 9.63 -18.07 4.81
CA TYR A 68 9.29 -17.96 3.40
C TYR A 68 9.54 -19.29 2.65
N PRO A 69 8.54 -19.86 1.94
CA PRO A 69 8.57 -21.25 1.52
C PRO A 69 9.50 -21.56 0.34
N TYR A 70 10.06 -20.56 -0.33
CA TYR A 70 10.93 -20.73 -1.49
C TYR A 70 12.37 -20.37 -1.20
N LYS A 71 13.31 -21.10 -1.81
CA LYS A 71 14.77 -20.88 -1.65
C LYS A 71 15.35 -19.90 -2.69
N LYS A 72 14.61 -19.66 -3.78
CA LYS A 72 15.05 -18.81 -4.90
C LYS A 72 13.91 -17.90 -5.36
N LYS A 73 14.26 -16.73 -5.86
CA LYS A 73 13.31 -15.86 -6.56
C LYS A 73 12.76 -16.57 -7.79
N LEU A 74 11.53 -16.20 -8.16
CA LEU A 74 10.98 -16.59 -9.46
C LEU A 74 11.87 -16.03 -10.57
N ASP A 75 12.07 -16.81 -11.62
CA ASP A 75 12.81 -16.39 -12.79
C ASP A 75 12.18 -15.14 -13.44
N ASP A 76 13.01 -14.31 -14.09
CA ASP A 76 12.52 -13.05 -14.69
C ASP A 76 11.65 -13.32 -15.92
N ASP A 77 12.08 -14.23 -16.79
CA ASP A 77 11.37 -14.53 -18.03
C ASP A 77 10.04 -15.25 -17.71
N GLU A 78 10.05 -16.22 -16.80
CA GLU A 78 8.84 -16.89 -16.30
C GLU A 78 7.85 -15.89 -15.69
N TYR A 79 8.36 -14.92 -14.92
CA TYR A 79 7.54 -13.88 -14.33
C TYR A 79 6.88 -12.99 -15.38
N LEU A 80 7.65 -12.51 -16.36
CA LEU A 80 7.17 -11.58 -17.40
C LEU A 80 6.14 -12.27 -18.30
N GLU A 81 6.41 -13.49 -18.75
CA GLU A 81 5.48 -14.26 -19.57
C GLU A 81 4.15 -14.52 -18.84
N THR A 82 4.23 -14.90 -17.57
CA THR A 82 3.03 -15.16 -16.77
C THR A 82 2.26 -13.86 -16.48
N LEU A 83 2.97 -12.77 -16.18
CA LEU A 83 2.35 -11.48 -15.91
C LEU A 83 1.59 -10.96 -17.12
N GLU A 84 2.14 -11.06 -18.31
CA GLU A 84 1.48 -10.64 -19.55
C GLU A 84 0.14 -11.37 -19.75
N LYS A 85 0.11 -12.71 -19.57
CA LYS A 85 -1.12 -13.50 -19.65
C LYS A 85 -2.18 -13.01 -18.64
N LEU A 86 -1.76 -12.73 -17.40
CA LEU A 86 -2.65 -12.23 -16.35
C LEU A 86 -3.13 -10.80 -16.64
N GLN A 87 -2.32 -9.95 -17.23
CA GLN A 87 -2.69 -8.59 -17.63
C GLN A 87 -3.73 -8.61 -18.76
N VAL A 88 -3.64 -9.53 -19.71
CA VAL A 88 -4.70 -9.75 -20.72
C VAL A 88 -6.03 -10.10 -20.05
N GLU A 89 -6.01 -10.97 -19.04
CA GLU A 89 -7.22 -11.32 -18.28
C GLU A 89 -7.77 -10.12 -17.48
N LEU A 90 -6.91 -9.26 -16.89
CA LEU A 90 -7.34 -8.02 -16.22
C LEU A 90 -8.01 -7.05 -17.20
N VAL A 91 -7.53 -6.94 -18.44
CA VAL A 91 -8.20 -6.14 -19.48
C VAL A 91 -9.59 -6.69 -19.81
N LYS A 92 -9.75 -8.01 -19.90
CA LYS A 92 -11.09 -8.63 -20.07
C LYS A 92 -12.02 -8.30 -18.89
N VAL A 93 -11.51 -8.36 -17.66
CA VAL A 93 -12.27 -7.94 -16.47
C VAL A 93 -12.70 -6.48 -16.58
N GLN A 94 -11.82 -5.56 -16.98
CA GLN A 94 -12.18 -4.16 -17.14
C GLN A 94 -13.28 -3.95 -18.21
N LEU A 95 -13.18 -4.63 -19.35
CA LEU A 95 -14.23 -4.57 -20.38
C LEU A 95 -15.57 -5.12 -19.86
N TRP A 96 -15.54 -6.22 -19.12
CA TRP A 96 -16.73 -6.78 -18.48
C TRP A 96 -17.33 -5.82 -17.45
N GLN A 97 -16.49 -5.15 -16.61
CA GLN A 97 -16.96 -4.13 -15.67
C GLN A 97 -17.68 -2.97 -16.37
N GLN A 98 -17.11 -2.46 -17.45
CA GLN A 98 -17.73 -1.38 -18.23
C GLN A 98 -19.08 -1.79 -18.82
N LYS A 99 -19.16 -3.02 -19.36
CA LYS A 99 -20.40 -3.58 -19.94
C LYS A 99 -21.49 -3.80 -18.90
N THR A 100 -21.11 -4.23 -17.69
CA THR A 100 -22.06 -4.65 -16.65
C THR A 100 -22.31 -3.61 -15.56
N GLY A 101 -21.52 -2.54 -15.52
CA GLY A 101 -21.55 -1.55 -14.43
C GLY A 101 -21.02 -2.08 -13.09
N LYS A 102 -20.39 -3.26 -13.04
CA LYS A 102 -19.83 -3.81 -11.79
C LYS A 102 -18.78 -2.88 -11.21
N ARG A 103 -18.82 -2.70 -9.89
CA ARG A 103 -17.86 -1.89 -9.13
C ARG A 103 -16.88 -2.81 -8.41
N MET A 104 -15.59 -2.48 -8.49
CA MET A 104 -14.56 -3.25 -7.80
C MET A 104 -13.70 -2.36 -6.93
N MET A 105 -13.26 -2.88 -5.80
CA MET A 105 -12.38 -2.18 -4.88
C MET A 105 -11.40 -3.17 -4.23
N ALA A 106 -10.12 -2.80 -4.17
CA ALA A 106 -9.09 -3.58 -3.52
C ALA A 106 -8.26 -2.73 -2.56
N LEU A 107 -8.11 -3.18 -1.33
CA LEU A 107 -7.22 -2.57 -0.34
C LEU A 107 -5.88 -3.28 -0.35
N PHE A 108 -4.81 -2.52 -0.46
CA PHE A 108 -3.43 -3.01 -0.36
C PHE A 108 -2.81 -2.51 0.94
N GLU A 109 -2.81 -3.38 1.92
CA GLU A 109 -2.19 -3.16 3.22
C GLU A 109 -0.95 -4.04 3.39
N GLY A 110 -0.17 -3.78 4.41
CA GLY A 110 1.03 -4.55 4.69
C GLY A 110 2.14 -3.71 5.28
N ARG A 111 3.21 -4.37 5.68
CA ARG A 111 4.37 -3.71 6.27
C ARG A 111 4.99 -2.69 5.32
N ASP A 112 5.73 -1.74 5.87
CA ASP A 112 6.52 -0.83 5.03
C ASP A 112 7.53 -1.62 4.22
N ALA A 113 7.78 -1.16 3.00
CA ALA A 113 8.58 -1.83 2.00
C ALA A 113 8.06 -3.23 1.55
N ALA A 114 6.87 -3.68 1.97
CA ALA A 114 6.32 -4.98 1.56
C ALA A 114 6.08 -5.11 0.04
N GLY A 115 5.85 -4.01 -0.66
CA GLY A 115 5.69 -4.02 -2.12
C GLY A 115 4.29 -3.67 -2.60
N LYS A 116 3.47 -3.03 -1.75
CA LYS A 116 2.09 -2.57 -2.07
C LYS A 116 2.00 -1.83 -3.41
N GLY A 117 2.70 -0.72 -3.56
CA GLY A 117 2.68 0.06 -4.80
C GLY A 117 3.13 -0.72 -6.04
N GLY A 118 4.07 -1.67 -5.89
CA GLY A 118 4.49 -2.51 -7.02
C GLY A 118 3.47 -3.61 -7.38
N ALA A 119 2.67 -4.07 -6.43
CA ALA A 119 1.55 -4.97 -6.70
C ALA A 119 0.39 -4.22 -7.38
N ILE A 120 0.07 -3.02 -6.91
CA ILE A 120 -0.90 -2.12 -7.54
C ILE A 120 -0.48 -1.82 -8.98
N HIS A 121 0.78 -1.43 -9.21
CA HIS A 121 1.29 -1.15 -10.54
C HIS A 121 1.14 -2.35 -11.48
N ALA A 122 1.58 -3.55 -11.05
CA ALA A 122 1.45 -4.76 -11.86
C ALA A 122 -0.01 -5.12 -12.22
N THR A 123 -0.95 -4.78 -11.33
CA THR A 123 -2.39 -4.98 -11.57
C THR A 123 -2.96 -3.96 -12.56
N MET A 124 -2.43 -2.72 -12.57
CA MET A 124 -3.00 -1.62 -13.34
C MET A 124 -2.34 -1.35 -14.68
N ASP A 125 -1.15 -1.87 -14.91
CA ASP A 125 -0.21 -1.46 -15.96
C ASP A 125 -0.86 -1.34 -17.36
N ASN A 126 -1.73 -2.26 -17.72
CA ASN A 126 -2.43 -2.28 -19.02
C ASN A 126 -3.92 -1.89 -18.93
N LEU A 127 -4.39 -1.38 -17.78
CA LEU A 127 -5.77 -0.95 -17.62
C LEU A 127 -5.96 0.50 -18.07
N ASN A 128 -7.12 0.80 -18.62
CA ASN A 128 -7.50 2.17 -18.95
C ASN A 128 -7.68 2.99 -17.65
N PRO A 129 -6.88 4.05 -17.44
CA PRO A 129 -6.88 4.83 -16.19
C PRO A 129 -8.16 5.65 -15.97
N ARG A 130 -9.06 5.74 -16.97
CA ARG A 130 -10.39 6.34 -16.77
C ARG A 130 -11.33 5.45 -15.98
N TRP A 131 -11.07 4.15 -15.93
CA TRP A 131 -11.92 3.14 -15.29
C TRP A 131 -11.20 2.35 -14.20
N ALA A 132 -9.90 2.56 -14.05
CA ALA A 132 -9.10 2.00 -12.96
C ALA A 132 -8.20 3.08 -12.39
N ARG A 133 -8.26 3.32 -11.07
CA ARG A 133 -7.46 4.37 -10.43
C ARG A 133 -6.93 3.93 -9.07
N VAL A 134 -5.82 4.55 -8.70
CA VAL A 134 -5.22 4.39 -7.37
C VAL A 134 -5.68 5.50 -6.45
N VAL A 135 -6.04 5.14 -5.24
CA VAL A 135 -6.31 6.07 -4.13
C VAL A 135 -5.20 5.92 -3.11
N ALA A 136 -4.43 6.99 -2.91
CA ALA A 136 -3.38 7.09 -1.91
C ALA A 136 -3.60 8.39 -1.14
N LEU A 137 -4.40 8.34 -0.08
CA LEU A 137 -4.75 9.54 0.68
C LEU A 137 -3.57 9.99 1.55
N THR A 138 -3.31 11.29 1.53
CA THR A 138 -2.32 11.93 2.39
C THR A 138 -2.80 12.03 3.84
N LYS A 139 -1.98 12.62 4.72
CA LYS A 139 -2.39 12.96 6.09
C LYS A 139 -3.72 13.73 6.09
N PRO A 140 -4.67 13.39 6.99
CA PRO A 140 -5.95 14.10 7.09
C PRO A 140 -5.77 15.59 7.32
N THR A 141 -6.60 16.40 6.66
CA THR A 141 -6.75 17.84 6.93
C THR A 141 -7.40 18.07 8.30
N GLU A 142 -7.35 19.31 8.83
CA GLU A 142 -8.03 19.66 10.09
C GLU A 142 -9.54 19.40 10.00
N THR A 143 -10.16 19.70 8.87
CA THR A 143 -11.57 19.42 8.63
C THR A 143 -11.87 17.92 8.65
N GLU A 144 -11.06 17.11 7.95
CA GLU A 144 -11.24 15.66 7.93
C GLU A 144 -11.05 15.00 9.30
N ARG A 145 -10.18 15.55 10.16
CA ARG A 145 -10.03 15.07 11.55
C ARG A 145 -11.29 15.26 12.40
N GLY A 146 -12.08 16.31 12.12
CA GLY A 146 -13.36 16.55 12.79
C GLY A 146 -14.54 15.76 12.23
N GLN A 147 -14.35 15.04 11.14
CA GLN A 147 -15.37 14.26 10.47
C GLN A 147 -15.40 12.79 10.95
N TRP A 148 -16.45 12.07 10.59
CA TRP A 148 -16.47 10.63 10.74
C TRP A 148 -15.31 10.00 10.00
N TYR A 149 -14.55 9.12 10.66
CA TYR A 149 -13.27 8.59 10.16
C TYR A 149 -13.32 8.04 8.74
N PHE A 150 -14.37 7.33 8.38
CA PHE A 150 -14.52 6.74 7.05
C PHE A 150 -14.93 7.74 5.96
N GLN A 151 -15.37 8.94 6.31
CA GLN A 151 -15.98 9.88 5.36
C GLN A 151 -15.03 10.25 4.21
N ARG A 152 -13.76 10.46 4.48
CA ARG A 152 -12.75 10.77 3.46
C ARG A 152 -12.53 9.62 2.46
N TYR A 153 -12.75 8.37 2.88
CA TYR A 153 -12.64 7.19 2.03
C TYR A 153 -13.92 6.97 1.22
N VAL A 154 -15.08 7.24 1.79
CA VAL A 154 -16.37 7.13 1.09
C VAL A 154 -16.38 7.96 -0.20
N ALA A 155 -15.84 9.20 -0.15
CA ALA A 155 -15.75 10.08 -1.30
C ALA A 155 -14.89 9.53 -2.46
N THR A 156 -14.08 8.49 -2.21
CA THR A 156 -13.18 7.89 -3.19
C THR A 156 -13.60 6.50 -3.65
N MET A 157 -14.80 6.04 -3.28
CA MET A 157 -15.31 4.73 -3.68
C MET A 157 -15.62 4.64 -5.18
N PRO A 158 -15.65 3.41 -5.75
CA PRO A 158 -15.86 3.24 -7.18
C PRO A 158 -17.29 3.60 -7.61
N THR A 159 -17.40 4.25 -8.77
CA THR A 159 -18.65 4.36 -9.51
C THR A 159 -18.85 3.14 -10.44
N ALA A 160 -20.01 3.07 -11.12
CA ALA A 160 -20.35 1.95 -12.03
C ALA A 160 -19.25 1.74 -13.09
N GLY A 161 -18.76 0.51 -13.22
CA GLY A 161 -17.72 0.12 -14.17
C GLY A 161 -16.28 0.46 -13.72
N GLU A 162 -16.09 0.96 -12.50
CA GLU A 162 -14.78 1.42 -12.02
C GLU A 162 -14.12 0.39 -11.08
N PHE A 163 -12.78 0.26 -11.21
CA PHE A 163 -11.92 -0.46 -10.28
C PHE A 163 -11.03 0.51 -9.50
N VAL A 164 -11.18 0.55 -8.19
CA VAL A 164 -10.41 1.42 -7.30
C VAL A 164 -9.45 0.60 -6.45
N LEU A 165 -8.16 0.95 -6.50
CA LEU A 165 -7.10 0.30 -5.73
C LEU A 165 -6.57 1.28 -4.67
N PHE A 166 -6.66 0.91 -3.41
CA PHE A 166 -6.17 1.72 -2.30
C PHE A 166 -4.75 1.32 -1.92
N ASP A 167 -3.78 2.25 -2.09
CA ASP A 167 -2.45 2.12 -1.46
C ASP A 167 -2.52 2.67 -0.04
N ARG A 168 -2.71 1.79 0.92
CA ARG A 168 -3.19 2.05 2.29
C ARG A 168 -4.66 2.53 2.29
N SER A 169 -5.34 2.32 3.37
CA SER A 169 -6.77 2.59 3.49
C SER A 169 -7.13 3.07 4.89
N TRP A 170 -8.40 2.94 5.25
CA TRP A 170 -8.88 3.13 6.62
C TRP A 170 -8.17 2.23 7.65
N TYR A 171 -7.50 1.18 7.22
CA TYR A 171 -6.70 0.31 8.10
C TYR A 171 -5.42 0.98 8.64
N ASN A 172 -5.08 2.20 8.21
CA ASN A 172 -4.10 3.02 8.94
C ASN A 172 -4.44 3.12 10.44
N ARG A 173 -5.75 3.18 10.81
CA ARG A 173 -6.24 3.22 12.20
C ARG A 173 -6.04 1.88 12.94
N ALA A 174 -5.77 0.79 12.25
CA ALA A 174 -5.43 -0.50 12.85
C ALA A 174 -3.92 -0.78 12.89
N GLY A 175 -3.12 -0.07 12.09
CA GLY A 175 -1.69 -0.30 11.92
C GLY A 175 -0.85 0.88 12.39
N VAL A 176 -0.52 1.78 11.47
CA VAL A 176 0.42 2.88 11.72
C VAL A 176 -0.07 3.86 12.79
N GLU A 177 -1.36 4.17 12.85
CA GLU A 177 -1.87 5.18 13.77
C GLU A 177 -1.70 4.78 15.25
N PRO A 178 -2.11 3.58 15.71
CA PRO A 178 -1.88 3.19 17.11
C PRO A 178 -0.42 2.93 17.44
N VAL A 179 0.39 2.42 16.51
CA VAL A 179 1.83 2.17 16.75
C VAL A 179 2.61 3.47 16.89
N MET A 180 2.24 4.50 16.15
CA MET A 180 2.92 5.81 16.16
C MET A 180 2.23 6.84 17.07
N GLY A 181 1.15 6.47 17.75
CA GLY A 181 0.43 7.37 18.65
C GLY A 181 -0.40 8.44 17.95
N PHE A 182 -0.86 8.19 16.73
CA PHE A 182 -1.68 9.13 15.95
C PHE A 182 -3.17 9.00 16.21
N CYS A 183 -3.60 7.98 16.95
CA CYS A 183 -4.94 7.82 17.46
C CYS A 183 -4.93 7.36 18.92
N THR A 184 -6.03 7.57 19.63
CA THR A 184 -6.17 7.07 21.00
C THR A 184 -6.49 5.56 21.01
N PRO A 185 -6.26 4.86 22.13
CA PRO A 185 -6.65 3.46 22.28
C PRO A 185 -8.15 3.24 22.04
N GLU A 186 -9.00 4.19 22.47
CA GLU A 186 -10.45 4.16 22.29
C GLU A 186 -10.84 4.26 20.83
N GLU A 187 -10.22 5.17 20.06
CA GLU A 187 -10.43 5.31 18.61
C GLU A 187 -10.03 4.06 17.86
N HIS A 188 -8.88 3.46 18.21
CA HIS A 188 -8.42 2.20 17.65
C HIS A 188 -9.41 1.06 17.93
N LYS A 189 -9.83 0.88 19.18
CA LYS A 189 -10.81 -0.15 19.58
C LYS A 189 -12.16 0.05 18.90
N GLN A 190 -12.60 1.29 18.79
CA GLN A 190 -13.86 1.63 18.10
C GLN A 190 -13.75 1.31 16.60
N PHE A 191 -12.64 1.64 15.97
CA PHE A 191 -12.38 1.33 14.57
C PHE A 191 -12.47 -0.17 14.28
N LEU A 192 -11.83 -1.03 15.08
CA LEU A 192 -11.87 -2.48 14.89
C LEU A 192 -13.31 -3.05 14.93
N LYS A 193 -14.21 -2.42 15.70
CA LYS A 193 -15.64 -2.79 15.73
C LYS A 193 -16.45 -2.23 14.55
N GLN A 194 -16.06 -1.06 14.05
CA GLN A 194 -16.79 -0.37 12.99
C GLN A 194 -16.41 -0.84 11.59
N ALA A 195 -15.12 -1.16 11.37
CA ALA A 195 -14.62 -1.54 10.05
C ALA A 195 -15.37 -2.73 9.45
N PRO A 196 -15.61 -3.85 10.17
CA PRO A 196 -16.40 -4.96 9.62
C PRO A 196 -17.84 -4.59 9.24
N ARG A 197 -18.45 -3.67 9.98
CA ARG A 197 -19.83 -3.19 9.70
C ARG A 197 -19.85 -2.30 8.46
N PHE A 198 -18.88 -1.42 8.34
CA PHE A 198 -18.70 -0.55 7.18
C PHE A 198 -18.44 -1.38 5.90
N GLU A 199 -17.55 -2.36 5.98
CA GLU A 199 -17.25 -3.27 4.89
C GLU A 199 -18.45 -4.14 4.48
N LYS A 200 -19.27 -4.55 5.46
CA LYS A 200 -20.52 -5.25 5.19
C LYS A 200 -21.47 -4.41 4.36
N MET A 201 -21.59 -3.11 4.62
CA MET A 201 -22.40 -2.20 3.80
C MET A 201 -21.85 -2.09 2.36
N ILE A 202 -20.52 -1.97 2.21
CA ILE A 202 -19.86 -1.92 0.90
C ILE A 202 -20.19 -3.17 0.06
N VAL A 203 -20.06 -4.35 0.67
CA VAL A 203 -20.32 -5.63 -0.01
C VAL A 203 -21.82 -5.80 -0.33
N HIS A 204 -22.72 -5.42 0.58
CA HIS A 204 -24.17 -5.48 0.36
C HIS A 204 -24.64 -4.51 -0.73
N GLU A 205 -23.91 -3.42 -0.93
CA GLU A 205 -24.16 -2.47 -2.04
C GLU A 205 -23.69 -3.05 -3.40
N GLY A 206 -23.17 -4.28 -3.41
CA GLY A 206 -22.76 -5.00 -4.62
C GLY A 206 -21.37 -4.63 -5.14
N ILE A 207 -20.53 -3.99 -4.34
CA ILE A 207 -19.13 -3.73 -4.68
C ILE A 207 -18.34 -5.02 -4.47
N GLN A 208 -17.63 -5.48 -5.50
CA GLN A 208 -16.67 -6.57 -5.36
C GLN A 208 -15.46 -6.08 -4.58
N PHE A 209 -15.26 -6.60 -3.37
CA PHE A 209 -14.33 -6.06 -2.41
C PHE A 209 -13.22 -7.04 -2.05
N PHE A 210 -11.96 -6.61 -2.16
CA PHE A 210 -10.76 -7.38 -1.83
C PHE A 210 -9.96 -6.67 -0.75
N LYS A 211 -9.43 -7.44 0.21
CA LYS A 211 -8.50 -6.95 1.23
C LYS A 211 -7.22 -7.77 1.19
N PHE A 212 -6.10 -7.14 0.87
CA PHE A 212 -4.78 -7.75 0.82
C PHE A 212 -3.89 -7.26 1.94
N TRP A 213 -3.31 -8.19 2.69
CA TRP A 213 -2.20 -7.93 3.60
C TRP A 213 -0.93 -8.52 3.01
N ILE A 214 0.01 -7.67 2.56
CA ILE A 214 1.30 -8.13 2.04
C ILE A 214 2.28 -8.20 3.21
N ASN A 215 2.68 -9.41 3.57
CA ASN A 215 3.59 -9.67 4.67
C ASN A 215 5.00 -9.96 4.17
N ILE A 216 6.01 -9.47 4.89
CA ILE A 216 7.44 -9.78 4.66
C ILE A 216 8.14 -10.01 5.98
N GLY A 217 9.23 -10.74 5.97
CA GLY A 217 10.07 -10.91 7.14
C GLY A 217 10.85 -9.64 7.51
N ARG A 218 11.34 -9.59 8.76
CA ARG A 218 12.03 -8.42 9.30
C ARG A 218 13.31 -8.12 8.54
N GLU A 219 14.13 -9.11 8.27
CA GLU A 219 15.39 -8.95 7.54
C GLU A 219 15.12 -8.52 6.08
N MET A 220 14.04 -9.00 5.47
CA MET A 220 13.63 -8.55 4.14
C MET A 220 13.22 -7.07 4.16
N GLN A 221 12.55 -6.59 5.21
CA GLN A 221 12.19 -5.17 5.36
C GLN A 221 13.45 -4.31 5.48
N LEU A 222 14.39 -4.68 6.37
CA LEU A 222 15.66 -3.97 6.57
C LEU A 222 16.47 -3.89 5.27
N LYS A 223 16.59 -5.02 4.55
CA LYS A 223 17.24 -5.05 3.23
C LYS A 223 16.58 -4.06 2.25
N ARG A 224 15.25 -4.03 2.20
CA ARG A 224 14.52 -3.14 1.28
C ARG A 224 14.61 -1.67 1.68
N PHE A 225 14.73 -1.35 2.96
CA PHE A 225 14.99 0.01 3.42
C PHE A 225 16.41 0.44 3.03
N HIS A 226 17.39 -0.42 3.22
CA HIS A 226 18.77 -0.20 2.79
C HIS A 226 18.85 0.01 1.26
N ASP A 227 18.21 -0.87 0.45
CA ASP A 227 18.13 -0.72 -1.00
C ASP A 227 17.51 0.62 -1.42
N ARG A 228 16.49 1.12 -0.70
CA ARG A 228 15.88 2.43 -0.97
C ARG A 228 16.81 3.58 -0.63
N ARG A 229 17.57 3.47 0.45
CA ARG A 229 18.48 4.51 0.93
C ARG A 229 19.61 4.74 -0.07
N HIS A 230 20.13 3.68 -0.66
CA HIS A 230 21.31 3.70 -1.53
C HIS A 230 20.99 3.70 -3.04
N ASP A 231 19.70 3.65 -3.42
CA ASP A 231 19.26 3.77 -4.82
C ASP A 231 18.69 5.18 -5.08
N PRO A 232 19.36 6.03 -5.90
CA PRO A 232 18.90 7.39 -6.16
C PRO A 232 17.51 7.46 -6.80
N LEU A 233 17.06 6.39 -7.47
CA LEU A 233 15.71 6.30 -8.05
C LEU A 233 14.66 5.88 -7.02
N LYS A 234 15.06 5.47 -5.81
CA LYS A 234 14.16 4.96 -4.77
C LYS A 234 14.23 5.72 -3.45
N ILE A 235 15.21 6.60 -3.27
CA ILE A 235 15.43 7.33 -2.02
C ILE A 235 14.17 8.10 -1.57
N TRP A 236 13.41 8.63 -2.50
CA TRP A 236 12.15 9.33 -2.23
C TRP A 236 11.05 8.44 -1.62
N LYS A 237 11.21 7.11 -1.69
CA LYS A 237 10.30 6.11 -1.08
C LYS A 237 10.64 5.82 0.38
N LEU A 238 11.75 6.34 0.88
CA LEU A 238 12.16 6.20 2.27
C LEU A 238 11.73 7.45 3.03
N SER A 239 10.80 7.30 3.94
CA SER A 239 10.26 8.40 4.75
C SER A 239 10.88 8.41 6.15
N PRO A 240 10.84 9.55 6.88
CA PRO A 240 11.19 9.59 8.29
C PRO A 240 10.39 8.59 9.15
N MET A 241 9.17 8.27 8.72
CA MET A 241 8.32 7.28 9.38
C MET A 241 8.88 5.85 9.24
N ASP A 242 9.45 5.50 8.08
CA ASP A 242 10.10 4.20 7.89
C ASP A 242 11.29 4.03 8.85
N ILE A 243 12.06 5.10 9.07
CA ILE A 243 13.18 5.10 10.03
C ILE A 243 12.67 4.97 11.47
N ALA A 244 11.65 5.75 11.84
CA ALA A 244 11.05 5.68 13.18
C ALA A 244 10.39 4.32 13.46
N ALA A 245 9.99 3.58 12.44
CA ALA A 245 9.38 2.27 12.56
C ALA A 245 10.37 1.10 12.75
N LEU A 246 11.69 1.32 12.56
CA LEU A 246 12.71 0.26 12.64
C LEU A 246 12.68 -0.50 13.98
N ASN A 247 12.49 0.20 15.10
CA ASN A 247 12.41 -0.38 16.44
C ASN A 247 11.00 -0.81 16.86
N LYS A 248 10.00 -0.74 15.97
CA LYS A 248 8.59 -1.01 16.28
C LYS A 248 8.05 -2.27 15.60
N TRP A 249 8.95 -3.17 15.21
CA TRP A 249 8.56 -4.39 14.51
C TRP A 249 7.52 -5.22 15.25
N ASP A 250 7.72 -5.41 16.57
CA ASP A 250 6.84 -6.24 17.41
C ASP A 250 5.52 -5.52 17.66
N ASP A 251 5.53 -4.20 17.87
CA ASP A 251 4.31 -3.39 17.98
C ASP A 251 3.45 -3.52 16.72
N TYR A 252 4.07 -3.38 15.54
CA TYR A 252 3.39 -3.59 14.26
C TYR A 252 2.89 -5.02 14.08
N THR A 253 3.62 -6.02 14.58
CA THR A 253 3.21 -7.42 14.54
C THR A 253 1.96 -7.63 15.39
N ALA A 254 1.97 -7.15 16.62
CA ALA A 254 0.82 -7.24 17.51
C ALA A 254 -0.42 -6.56 16.93
N LYS A 255 -0.25 -5.36 16.35
CA LYS A 255 -1.38 -4.64 15.72
C LYS A 255 -1.88 -5.29 14.44
N ARG A 256 -1.01 -5.88 13.63
CA ARG A 256 -1.39 -6.71 12.48
C ARG A 256 -2.26 -7.89 12.93
N ASP A 257 -1.81 -8.62 13.93
CA ASP A 257 -2.48 -9.85 14.38
C ASP A 257 -3.85 -9.51 14.99
N GLU A 258 -3.94 -8.45 15.79
CA GLU A 258 -5.20 -7.92 16.30
C GLU A 258 -6.14 -7.51 15.15
N MET A 259 -5.65 -6.75 14.19
CA MET A 259 -6.41 -6.32 13.02
C MET A 259 -6.95 -7.51 12.22
N LEU A 260 -6.08 -8.45 11.85
CA LEU A 260 -6.48 -9.62 11.09
C LEU A 260 -7.53 -10.44 11.84
N LYS A 261 -7.36 -10.63 13.16
CA LYS A 261 -8.31 -11.37 13.99
C LYS A 261 -9.68 -10.70 14.08
N GLU A 262 -9.71 -9.39 14.35
CA GLU A 262 -10.95 -8.66 14.63
C GLU A 262 -11.72 -8.26 13.35
N THR A 263 -11.05 -8.23 12.20
CA THR A 263 -11.65 -7.72 10.96
C THR A 263 -11.65 -8.71 9.80
N HIS A 264 -11.22 -9.96 10.01
CA HIS A 264 -11.42 -11.03 9.04
C HIS A 264 -12.86 -11.58 9.19
N THR A 265 -13.66 -11.40 8.14
CA THR A 265 -15.08 -11.77 8.15
C THR A 265 -15.45 -12.53 6.87
N ASP A 266 -16.54 -13.29 6.91
CA ASP A 266 -17.02 -14.05 5.75
C ASP A 266 -17.37 -13.16 4.55
N HIS A 267 -17.91 -11.95 4.81
CA HIS A 267 -18.30 -11.01 3.75
C HIS A 267 -17.10 -10.19 3.21
N ALA A 268 -16.05 -10.04 3.98
CA ALA A 268 -14.84 -9.31 3.60
C ALA A 268 -13.59 -9.97 4.21
N PRO A 269 -13.17 -11.13 3.70
CA PRO A 269 -12.02 -11.85 4.23
C PRO A 269 -10.71 -11.14 3.91
N TRP A 270 -9.75 -11.20 4.82
CA TRP A 270 -8.37 -10.85 4.53
C TRP A 270 -7.70 -11.95 3.70
N THR A 271 -7.07 -11.54 2.64
CA THR A 271 -6.14 -12.36 1.86
C THR A 271 -4.72 -11.96 2.23
N VAL A 272 -3.99 -12.87 2.85
CA VAL A 272 -2.60 -12.65 3.27
C VAL A 272 -1.67 -13.13 2.18
N VAL A 273 -0.67 -12.30 1.84
CA VAL A 273 0.28 -12.58 0.74
C VAL A 273 1.71 -12.54 1.27
N ARG A 274 2.47 -13.61 1.12
CA ARG A 274 3.90 -13.67 1.45
C ARG A 274 4.70 -12.93 0.38
N GLY A 275 5.33 -11.82 0.75
CA GLY A 275 5.89 -10.84 -0.16
C GLY A 275 7.42 -10.79 -0.26
N ASN A 276 8.17 -11.75 0.33
CA ASN A 276 9.63 -11.76 0.24
C ASN A 276 10.09 -11.84 -1.22
N ASP A 277 9.43 -12.64 -2.03
CA ASP A 277 9.54 -12.58 -3.49
C ASP A 277 8.40 -11.73 -4.08
N LYS A 278 8.74 -10.54 -4.57
CA LYS A 278 7.77 -9.61 -5.17
C LYS A 278 7.10 -10.18 -6.41
N ARG A 279 7.79 -11.03 -7.18
CA ARG A 279 7.27 -11.63 -8.42
C ARG A 279 6.15 -12.60 -8.10
N ARG A 280 6.42 -13.59 -7.24
CA ARG A 280 5.39 -14.55 -6.80
C ARG A 280 4.20 -13.87 -6.14
N ALA A 281 4.46 -12.88 -5.28
CA ALA A 281 3.41 -12.13 -4.61
C ALA A 281 2.48 -11.42 -5.61
N ARG A 282 3.02 -10.75 -6.63
CA ARG A 282 2.24 -10.04 -7.65
C ARG A 282 1.40 -10.99 -8.49
N LEU A 283 2.00 -12.07 -9.01
CA LEU A 283 1.27 -13.04 -9.82
C LEU A 283 0.12 -13.67 -9.03
N ASN A 284 0.37 -14.11 -7.80
CA ASN A 284 -0.65 -14.78 -7.00
C ASN A 284 -1.76 -13.83 -6.53
N LEU A 285 -1.43 -12.56 -6.26
CA LEU A 285 -2.42 -11.54 -5.95
C LEU A 285 -3.37 -11.31 -7.15
N ILE A 286 -2.82 -11.17 -8.36
CA ILE A 286 -3.63 -11.00 -9.58
C ILE A 286 -4.44 -12.27 -9.86
N ARG A 287 -3.84 -13.46 -9.75
CA ARG A 287 -4.55 -14.75 -9.87
C ARG A 287 -5.73 -14.84 -8.91
N HIS A 288 -5.55 -14.40 -7.66
CA HIS A 288 -6.62 -14.41 -6.65
C HIS A 288 -7.80 -13.51 -7.08
N ILE A 289 -7.52 -12.30 -7.56
CA ILE A 289 -8.56 -11.41 -8.09
C ILE A 289 -9.30 -12.08 -9.24
N LEU A 290 -8.57 -12.53 -10.26
CA LEU A 290 -9.13 -13.12 -11.47
C LEU A 290 -9.91 -14.42 -11.19
N SER A 291 -9.42 -15.26 -10.30
CA SER A 291 -10.07 -16.52 -9.94
C SER A 291 -11.39 -16.30 -9.21
N SER A 292 -11.51 -15.21 -8.43
CA SER A 292 -12.69 -14.85 -7.65
C SER A 292 -13.82 -14.22 -8.48
N LEU A 293 -13.56 -13.89 -9.74
CA LEU A 293 -14.51 -13.20 -10.62
C LEU A 293 -15.05 -14.16 -11.67
N ASP A 294 -16.33 -13.96 -12.05
CA ASP A 294 -16.94 -14.62 -13.20
C ASP A 294 -17.22 -13.57 -14.29
N TYR A 295 -16.44 -13.60 -15.36
CA TYR A 295 -16.49 -12.65 -16.45
C TYR A 295 -16.43 -13.35 -17.82
N GLU A 296 -16.97 -12.69 -18.83
CA GLU A 296 -17.02 -13.20 -20.21
C GLU A 296 -15.61 -13.37 -20.79
N GLY A 297 -15.34 -14.52 -21.39
CA GLY A 297 -14.06 -14.81 -22.04
C GLY A 297 -12.91 -15.16 -21.08
N LYS A 298 -13.23 -15.50 -19.83
CA LYS A 298 -12.26 -15.94 -18.83
C LYS A 298 -11.49 -17.16 -19.28
N ASP A 299 -10.17 -17.07 -19.33
CA ASP A 299 -9.27 -18.19 -19.63
C ASP A 299 -8.61 -18.71 -18.33
N LYS A 300 -9.14 -19.81 -17.82
CA LYS A 300 -8.60 -20.44 -16.60
C LYS A 300 -7.18 -20.97 -16.79
N GLY A 301 -6.83 -21.38 -18.02
CA GLY A 301 -5.48 -21.86 -18.33
C GLY A 301 -4.45 -20.73 -18.30
N ALA A 302 -4.80 -19.55 -18.84
CA ALA A 302 -3.97 -18.36 -18.78
C ALA A 302 -3.77 -17.83 -17.34
N ILE A 303 -4.84 -17.89 -16.52
CA ILE A 303 -4.78 -17.47 -15.10
C ILE A 303 -3.88 -18.42 -14.32
N GLY A 304 -4.02 -19.74 -14.51
CA GLY A 304 -3.33 -20.74 -13.72
C GLY A 304 -3.85 -20.82 -12.27
N GLU A 305 -3.20 -21.63 -11.47
CA GLU A 305 -3.58 -21.85 -10.08
C GLU A 305 -2.93 -20.83 -9.14
N VAL A 306 -3.65 -20.51 -8.07
CA VAL A 306 -3.14 -19.70 -6.96
C VAL A 306 -2.21 -20.58 -6.12
N ASP A 307 -1.00 -20.12 -5.85
CA ASP A 307 -0.04 -20.82 -5.01
C ASP A 307 -0.42 -20.63 -3.52
N ASP A 308 -0.89 -21.71 -2.90
CA ASP A 308 -1.34 -21.76 -1.50
C ASP A 308 -0.21 -21.53 -0.48
N LYS A 309 1.04 -21.66 -0.89
CA LYS A 309 2.22 -21.31 -0.07
C LYS A 309 2.49 -19.79 -0.03
N ILE A 310 2.04 -19.07 -1.04
CA ILE A 310 2.24 -17.63 -1.17
C ILE A 310 1.04 -16.84 -0.68
N ILE A 311 -0.18 -17.35 -0.89
CA ILE A 311 -1.40 -16.63 -0.55
C ILE A 311 -2.35 -17.53 0.24
N GLY A 312 -2.94 -16.96 1.29
CA GLY A 312 -3.88 -17.68 2.13
C GLY A 312 -4.89 -16.76 2.80
N SER A 313 -5.84 -17.36 3.48
CA SER A 313 -6.97 -16.66 4.08
C SER A 313 -6.79 -16.44 5.58
N GLY A 314 -6.94 -15.19 6.01
CA GLY A 314 -7.07 -14.81 7.40
C GLY A 314 -5.81 -14.94 8.28
N PRO A 315 -5.97 -14.80 9.60
CA PRO A 315 -4.85 -14.74 10.55
C PRO A 315 -4.09 -16.06 10.69
N GLY A 316 -4.71 -17.19 10.31
CA GLY A 316 -4.08 -18.53 10.42
C GLY A 316 -2.94 -18.78 9.45
N PHE A 317 -2.85 -18.00 8.38
CA PHE A 317 -1.84 -18.22 7.33
C PHE A 317 -0.41 -17.81 7.73
N LEU A 318 -0.24 -16.97 8.74
CA LEU A 318 1.05 -16.50 9.25
C LEU A 318 1.53 -17.24 10.51
N LYS A 319 0.87 -18.34 10.86
CA LYS A 319 1.22 -19.18 12.02
C LYS A 319 2.16 -20.29 11.63
#